data_a4defc47e35840b782fa2bc58387f106
#
_entry.id   a4defc47e35840b782fa2bc58387f106
#
_cell.length_a   1.000
_cell.length_b   1.000
_cell.length_c   1.000
_cell.angle_alpha   90.00
_cell.angle_beta   90.00
_cell.angle_gamma   90.00
#
_symmetry.space_group_name_H-M   'P 1'
#
loop_
_entity.id
_entity.type
_entity.pdbx_description
1 polymer ?
#
loop_
_entity_poly.entity_id
_entity_poly.type
_entity_poly.pdbx_seq_one_letter_code
_entity_poly.pdbx_strand_id
1 'polypeptide(L)'
;QHHMSLARTTYTAAAASFHWLVAIPLIGSVGSVLKAQQSPKGEKGKWMYRHKSLGLLTGMIVAPRLGYRLLNSAAYNVEKVAGAQWEQVAASITHYGLYGFMIVMPTTGALMGYYGGKGLPFFYTTIPGFTKTPENKERFGKIAGTSFKIHKQLGVYGKYLIPLHVGGAFTHFFKGQTIFSRVNPFAPRP
;
A
#
# COMPACT_ATOMS: atom_id res chain seq x y z
N GLN A 1 -34.10 -9.56 26.63
CA GLN A 1 -33.31 -10.49 25.81
C GLN A 1 -32.06 -9.73 25.32
N HIS A 2 -30.91 -9.92 26.00
CA HIS A 2 -29.63 -9.43 25.52
C HIS A 2 -29.24 -10.29 24.31
N HIS A 3 -29.38 -9.75 23.10
CA HIS A 3 -28.69 -10.30 21.94
C HIS A 3 -27.18 -10.14 22.18
N MET A 4 -26.54 -11.20 22.65
CA MET A 4 -25.09 -11.33 22.59
C MET A 4 -24.69 -11.32 21.11
N SER A 5 -24.26 -10.17 20.63
CA SER A 5 -23.64 -10.06 19.31
C SER A 5 -22.42 -10.97 19.30
N LEU A 6 -22.47 -12.07 18.56
CA LEU A 6 -21.31 -12.94 18.34
C LEU A 6 -20.19 -12.06 17.74
N ALA A 7 -19.11 -11.91 18.48
CA ALA A 7 -17.98 -11.12 18.03
C ALA A 7 -17.45 -11.72 16.72
N ARG A 8 -17.32 -10.89 15.68
CA ARG A 8 -16.85 -11.32 14.36
C ARG A 8 -15.39 -11.75 14.45
N THR A 9 -15.07 -12.90 13.90
CA THR A 9 -13.68 -13.38 13.76
C THR A 9 -13.04 -12.96 12.44
N THR A 10 -13.84 -12.55 11.45
CA THR A 10 -13.40 -12.18 10.10
C THR A 10 -13.87 -10.78 9.70
N TYR A 11 -13.12 -10.10 8.84
CA TYR A 11 -13.58 -8.86 8.20
C TYR A 11 -14.73 -9.15 7.23
N THR A 12 -15.47 -8.11 6.83
CA THR A 12 -16.45 -8.25 5.74
C THR A 12 -15.75 -8.65 4.43
N ALA A 13 -16.50 -9.27 3.49
CA ALA A 13 -15.94 -9.65 2.18
C ALA A 13 -15.31 -8.45 1.47
N ALA A 14 -15.97 -7.29 1.49
CA ALA A 14 -15.45 -6.08 0.87
C ALA A 14 -14.14 -5.62 1.52
N ALA A 15 -14.04 -5.60 2.86
CA ALA A 15 -12.82 -5.23 3.57
C ALA A 15 -11.66 -6.19 3.27
N ALA A 16 -11.94 -7.49 3.24
CA ALA A 16 -10.96 -8.52 2.89
C ALA A 16 -10.54 -8.42 1.41
N SER A 17 -11.47 -8.15 0.48
CA SER A 17 -11.16 -7.94 -0.93
C SER A 17 -10.28 -6.71 -1.13
N PHE A 18 -10.59 -5.59 -0.50
CA PHE A 18 -9.74 -4.39 -0.52
C PHE A 18 -8.33 -4.64 0.01
N HIS A 19 -8.17 -5.56 0.96
CA HIS A 19 -6.83 -5.94 1.43
C HIS A 19 -5.98 -6.47 0.28
N TRP A 20 -6.47 -7.46 -0.47
CA TRP A 20 -5.73 -8.09 -1.56
C TRP A 20 -5.62 -7.23 -2.80
N LEU A 21 -6.66 -6.46 -3.12
CA LEU A 21 -6.63 -5.50 -4.24
C LEU A 21 -5.51 -4.47 -4.08
N VAL A 22 -5.17 -4.09 -2.84
CA VAL A 22 -4.03 -3.20 -2.55
C VAL A 22 -2.73 -3.99 -2.39
N ALA A 23 -2.73 -5.12 -1.67
CA ALA A 23 -1.51 -5.85 -1.35
C ALA A 23 -0.79 -6.38 -2.59
N ILE A 24 -1.52 -6.93 -3.56
CA ILE A 24 -0.94 -7.51 -4.78
C ILE A 24 -0.19 -6.45 -5.61
N PRO A 25 -0.79 -5.34 -6.03
CA PRO A 25 -0.06 -4.34 -6.82
C PRO A 25 1.03 -3.63 -6.00
N LEU A 26 0.85 -3.45 -4.69
CA LEU A 26 1.87 -2.90 -3.82
C LEU A 26 3.12 -3.77 -3.79
N ILE A 27 2.97 -5.07 -3.54
CA ILE A 27 4.08 -6.04 -3.54
C ILE A 27 4.73 -6.09 -4.92
N GLY A 28 3.94 -6.12 -5.99
CA GLY A 28 4.43 -6.09 -7.36
C GLY A 28 5.23 -4.82 -7.68
N SER A 29 4.76 -3.65 -7.20
CA SER A 29 5.46 -2.37 -7.35
C SER A 29 6.80 -2.38 -6.62
N VAL A 30 6.83 -2.79 -5.35
CA VAL A 30 8.07 -2.88 -4.55
C VAL A 30 9.02 -3.90 -5.17
N GLY A 31 8.55 -5.10 -5.53
CA GLY A 31 9.35 -6.11 -6.20
C GLY A 31 9.95 -5.62 -7.51
N SER A 32 9.18 -4.86 -8.30
CA SER A 32 9.65 -4.30 -9.56
C SER A 32 10.77 -3.28 -9.37
N VAL A 33 10.69 -2.37 -8.38
CA VAL A 33 11.78 -1.42 -8.13
C VAL A 33 13.04 -2.11 -7.60
N LEU A 34 12.90 -3.10 -6.74
CA LEU A 34 14.04 -3.89 -6.25
C LEU A 34 14.73 -4.63 -7.41
N LYS A 35 13.94 -5.22 -8.31
CA LYS A 35 14.49 -5.85 -9.52
C LYS A 35 15.17 -4.83 -10.44
N ALA A 36 14.57 -3.65 -10.62
CA ALA A 36 15.16 -2.57 -11.40
C ALA A 36 16.53 -2.12 -10.86
N GLN A 37 16.71 -2.11 -9.54
CA GLN A 37 17.97 -1.73 -8.89
C GLN A 37 19.09 -2.75 -9.18
N GLN A 38 18.74 -4.01 -9.37
CA GLN A 38 19.66 -5.11 -9.63
C GLN A 38 19.84 -5.41 -11.13
N SER A 39 19.02 -4.84 -12.00
CA SER A 39 19.01 -5.12 -13.44
C SER A 39 20.07 -4.31 -14.19
N PRO A 40 20.63 -4.86 -15.29
CA PRO A 40 21.46 -4.13 -16.23
C PRO A 40 20.73 -2.90 -16.79
N LYS A 41 21.51 -1.90 -17.28
CA LYS A 41 20.96 -0.64 -17.79
C LYS A 41 19.84 -0.83 -18.82
N GLY A 42 19.97 -1.81 -19.72
CA GLY A 42 18.97 -2.10 -20.78
C GLY A 42 17.62 -2.59 -20.25
N GLU A 43 17.59 -3.31 -19.13
CA GLU A 43 16.35 -3.85 -18.55
C GLU A 43 15.73 -2.97 -17.47
N LYS A 44 16.53 -2.10 -16.87
CA LYS A 44 16.10 -1.23 -15.76
C LYS A 44 14.85 -0.41 -16.10
N GLY A 45 14.75 0.10 -17.32
CA GLY A 45 13.60 0.88 -17.79
C GLY A 45 12.28 0.11 -17.73
N LYS A 46 12.30 -1.16 -18.16
CA LYS A 46 11.15 -2.07 -18.14
C LYS A 46 10.62 -2.29 -16.71
N TRP A 47 11.51 -2.55 -15.77
CA TRP A 47 11.14 -2.77 -14.37
C TRP A 47 10.66 -1.49 -13.69
N MET A 48 11.28 -0.34 -14.01
CA MET A 48 10.81 0.97 -13.53
C MET A 48 9.45 1.35 -14.10
N TYR A 49 9.14 0.96 -15.34
CA TYR A 49 7.82 1.15 -15.92
C TYR A 49 6.75 0.36 -15.15
N ARG A 50 7.03 -0.92 -14.84
CA ARG A 50 6.16 -1.77 -14.03
C ARG A 50 5.96 -1.20 -12.62
N HIS A 51 7.05 -0.76 -11.97
CA HIS A 51 6.99 -0.11 -10.65
C HIS A 51 6.02 1.08 -10.66
N LYS A 52 6.14 1.95 -11.63
CA LYS A 52 5.30 3.15 -11.75
C LYS A 52 3.84 2.80 -12.02
N SER A 53 3.57 1.87 -12.94
CA SER A 53 2.21 1.45 -13.28
C SER A 53 1.50 0.79 -12.10
N LEU A 54 2.17 -0.14 -11.42
CA LEU A 54 1.63 -0.82 -10.24
C LEU A 54 1.51 0.12 -9.04
N GLY A 55 2.45 1.06 -8.87
CA GLY A 55 2.39 2.08 -7.84
C GLY A 55 1.20 3.03 -8.03
N LEU A 56 0.94 3.45 -9.27
CA LEU A 56 -0.23 4.28 -9.59
C LEU A 56 -1.53 3.51 -9.36
N LEU A 57 -1.61 2.24 -9.81
CA LEU A 57 -2.75 1.37 -9.53
C LEU A 57 -2.99 1.21 -8.02
N THR A 58 -1.94 1.01 -7.23
CA THR A 58 -2.02 0.95 -5.77
C THR A 58 -2.66 2.22 -5.21
N GLY A 59 -2.20 3.40 -5.63
CA GLY A 59 -2.76 4.69 -5.20
C GLY A 59 -4.25 4.84 -5.55
N MET A 60 -4.65 4.44 -6.75
CA MET A 60 -6.05 4.47 -7.21
C MET A 60 -6.98 3.57 -6.37
N ILE A 61 -6.47 2.44 -5.85
CA ILE A 61 -7.26 1.52 -5.02
C ILE A 61 -7.21 1.92 -3.55
N VAL A 62 -6.11 2.50 -3.07
CA VAL A 62 -5.96 2.95 -1.68
C VAL A 62 -6.98 4.02 -1.33
N ALA A 63 -7.29 4.96 -2.24
CA ALA A 63 -8.27 6.02 -1.98
C ALA A 63 -9.67 5.47 -1.65
N PRO A 64 -10.31 4.63 -2.49
CA PRO A 64 -11.60 4.04 -2.15
C PRO A 64 -11.54 3.09 -0.95
N ARG A 65 -10.42 2.38 -0.75
CA ARG A 65 -10.22 1.55 0.46
C ARG A 65 -10.26 2.38 1.74
N LEU A 66 -9.59 3.52 1.76
CA LEU A 66 -9.60 4.43 2.92
C LEU A 66 -10.99 5.01 3.14
N GLY A 67 -11.67 5.45 2.08
CA GLY A 67 -13.06 5.89 2.14
C GLY A 67 -13.97 4.82 2.73
N TYR A 68 -13.87 3.58 2.22
CA TYR A 68 -14.65 2.46 2.75
C TYR A 68 -14.37 2.22 4.24
N ARG A 69 -13.09 2.25 4.66
CA ARG A 69 -12.72 2.05 6.06
C ARG A 69 -13.27 3.15 6.98
N LEU A 70 -13.24 4.40 6.54
CA LEU A 70 -13.75 5.53 7.33
C LEU A 70 -15.28 5.49 7.47
N LEU A 71 -15.98 5.15 6.39
CA LEU A 71 -17.44 5.09 6.36
C LEU A 71 -18.01 3.80 6.98
N ASN A 72 -17.23 2.73 7.00
CA ASN A 72 -17.66 1.40 7.45
C ASN A 72 -16.70 0.83 8.51
N SER A 73 -16.45 1.57 9.58
CA SER A 73 -15.52 1.15 10.65
C SER A 73 -15.91 -0.21 11.25
N ALA A 74 -17.21 -0.50 11.36
CA ALA A 74 -17.74 -1.77 11.83
C ALA A 74 -17.31 -2.97 10.96
N ALA A 75 -17.02 -2.79 9.66
CA ALA A 75 -16.55 -3.83 8.76
C ALA A 75 -15.18 -4.42 9.17
N TYR A 76 -14.43 -3.67 9.98
CA TYR A 76 -13.10 -4.02 10.50
C TYR A 76 -13.09 -4.33 11.99
N ASN A 77 -14.26 -4.30 12.63
CA ASN A 77 -14.39 -4.62 14.04
C ASN A 77 -14.44 -6.14 14.20
N VAL A 78 -13.31 -6.72 14.59
CA VAL A 78 -13.13 -8.16 14.85
C VAL A 78 -12.50 -8.34 16.21
N GLU A 79 -12.69 -9.53 16.80
CA GLU A 79 -12.02 -9.89 18.06
C GLU A 79 -10.52 -9.64 17.98
N LYS A 80 -9.96 -9.10 19.07
CA LYS A 80 -8.52 -8.94 19.16
C LYS A 80 -7.86 -10.33 19.17
N VAL A 81 -6.76 -10.45 18.46
CA VAL A 81 -5.97 -11.68 18.49
C VAL A 81 -5.37 -11.81 19.89
N ALA A 82 -5.45 -13.00 20.48
CA ALA A 82 -4.78 -13.28 21.74
C ALA A 82 -3.25 -13.17 21.56
N GLY A 83 -2.59 -12.44 22.45
CA GLY A 83 -1.16 -12.23 22.41
C GLY A 83 -0.69 -11.27 23.48
N ALA A 84 0.62 -11.20 23.67
CA ALA A 84 1.23 -10.26 24.61
C ALA A 84 0.94 -8.81 24.20
N GLN A 85 0.91 -7.91 25.17
CA GLN A 85 0.60 -6.49 24.92
C GLN A 85 1.55 -5.87 23.89
N TRP A 86 2.84 -6.21 23.95
CA TRP A 86 3.83 -5.71 22.98
C TRP A 86 3.55 -6.16 21.55
N GLU A 87 3.01 -7.37 21.33
CA GLU A 87 2.61 -7.86 20.00
C GLU A 87 1.47 -7.02 19.42
N GLN A 88 0.48 -6.67 20.24
CA GLN A 88 -0.63 -5.80 19.84
C GLN A 88 -0.17 -4.38 19.50
N VAL A 89 0.77 -3.84 20.27
CA VAL A 89 1.38 -2.52 20.00
C VAL A 89 2.20 -2.57 18.71
N ALA A 90 3.04 -3.58 18.52
CA ALA A 90 3.84 -3.77 17.31
C ALA A 90 2.97 -3.92 16.05
N ALA A 91 1.89 -4.71 16.15
CA ALA A 91 0.92 -4.85 15.06
C ALA A 91 0.24 -3.51 14.72
N SER A 92 -0.15 -2.73 15.72
CA SER A 92 -0.76 -1.42 15.53
C SER A 92 0.20 -0.45 14.83
N ILE A 93 1.44 -0.35 15.31
CA ILE A 93 2.48 0.51 14.71
C ILE A 93 2.72 0.09 13.25
N THR A 94 2.83 -1.21 13.00
CA THR A 94 3.07 -1.73 11.64
C THR A 94 1.90 -1.40 10.71
N HIS A 95 0.65 -1.55 11.15
CA HIS A 95 -0.53 -1.22 10.37
C HIS A 95 -0.62 0.28 10.08
N TYR A 96 -0.42 1.16 11.08
CA TYR A 96 -0.42 2.61 10.86
C TYR A 96 0.75 3.04 9.95
N GLY A 97 1.92 2.44 10.12
CA GLY A 97 3.05 2.65 9.23
C GLY A 97 2.74 2.27 7.78
N LEU A 98 2.08 1.11 7.56
CA LEU A 98 1.64 0.69 6.24
C LEU A 98 0.58 1.64 5.64
N TYR A 99 -0.37 2.15 6.44
CA TYR A 99 -1.31 3.16 5.93
C TYR A 99 -0.60 4.43 5.48
N GLY A 100 0.31 4.96 6.30
CA GLY A 100 1.13 6.11 5.90
C GLY A 100 1.94 5.83 4.63
N PHE A 101 2.57 4.67 4.56
CA PHE A 101 3.33 4.23 3.37
C PHE A 101 2.45 4.15 2.11
N MET A 102 1.28 3.53 2.22
CA MET A 102 0.35 3.38 1.08
C MET A 102 -0.24 4.71 0.59
N ILE A 103 -0.31 5.73 1.43
CA ILE A 103 -0.79 7.06 1.04
C ILE A 103 0.36 7.88 0.43
N VAL A 104 1.48 7.96 1.15
CA VAL A 104 2.56 8.89 0.79
C VAL A 104 3.34 8.39 -0.44
N MET A 105 3.55 7.08 -0.58
CA MET A 105 4.34 6.55 -1.70
C MET A 105 3.69 6.77 -3.07
N PRO A 106 2.41 6.40 -3.32
CA PRO A 106 1.79 6.68 -4.60
C PRO A 106 1.64 8.19 -4.86
N THR A 107 1.32 8.96 -3.82
CA THR A 107 1.16 10.42 -3.95
C THR A 107 2.46 11.09 -4.39
N THR A 108 3.56 10.80 -3.70
CA THR A 108 4.87 11.37 -4.06
C THR A 108 5.36 10.87 -5.41
N GLY A 109 5.09 9.60 -5.75
CA GLY A 109 5.37 9.04 -7.07
C GLY A 109 4.62 9.75 -8.20
N ALA A 110 3.32 10.01 -7.99
CA ALA A 110 2.49 10.74 -8.94
C ALA A 110 2.95 12.21 -9.09
N LEU A 111 3.17 12.91 -7.98
CA LEU A 111 3.68 14.29 -8.00
C LEU A 111 5.02 14.40 -8.73
N MET A 112 5.93 13.47 -8.46
CA MET A 112 7.23 13.43 -9.12
C MET A 112 7.11 13.24 -10.64
N GLY A 113 6.27 12.32 -11.10
CA GLY A 113 6.06 12.04 -12.53
C GLY A 113 5.35 13.18 -13.24
N TYR A 114 4.30 13.71 -12.65
CA TYR A 114 3.43 14.72 -13.21
C TYR A 114 4.13 16.09 -13.32
N TYR A 115 4.65 16.61 -12.21
CA TYR A 115 5.39 17.88 -12.17
C TYR A 115 6.80 17.76 -12.76
N GLY A 116 7.36 16.55 -12.81
CA GLY A 116 8.60 16.27 -13.53
C GLY A 116 8.50 16.35 -15.04
N GLY A 117 7.29 16.43 -15.59
CA GLY A 117 7.02 16.47 -17.04
C GLY A 117 7.18 15.13 -17.76
N LYS A 118 7.47 14.05 -17.02
CA LYS A 118 7.63 12.69 -17.59
C LYS A 118 6.31 11.95 -17.74
N GLY A 119 5.23 12.47 -17.13
CA GLY A 119 3.94 11.82 -17.07
C GLY A 119 3.90 10.62 -16.13
N LEU A 120 2.74 9.96 -16.10
CA LEU A 120 2.45 8.82 -15.24
C LEU A 120 2.19 7.59 -16.13
N PRO A 121 3.16 6.68 -16.25
CA PRO A 121 2.96 5.43 -16.99
C PRO A 121 1.89 4.57 -16.31
N PHE A 122 0.94 4.06 -17.10
CA PHE A 122 -0.10 3.18 -16.62
C PHE A 122 -0.31 2.04 -17.63
N PHE A 123 0.39 0.93 -17.42
CA PHE A 123 0.40 -0.28 -18.24
C PHE A 123 0.68 -0.01 -19.73
N TYR A 124 -0.34 0.24 -20.54
CA TYR A 124 -0.21 0.42 -22.00
C TYR A 124 -0.31 1.88 -22.42
N THR A 125 -0.50 2.79 -21.47
CA THR A 125 -0.65 4.23 -21.72
C THR A 125 0.22 5.06 -20.78
N THR A 126 0.30 6.34 -21.07
CA THR A 126 0.95 7.30 -20.17
C THR A 126 0.07 8.54 -20.05
N ILE A 127 -0.35 8.85 -18.82
CA ILE A 127 -1.04 10.11 -18.53
C ILE A 127 0.00 11.22 -18.68
N PRO A 128 -0.21 12.23 -19.54
CA PRO A 128 0.78 13.29 -19.75
C PRO A 128 1.03 14.08 -18.47
N GLY A 129 2.27 14.48 -18.27
CA GLY A 129 2.66 15.38 -17.19
C GLY A 129 2.48 16.84 -17.58
N PHE A 130 2.77 17.73 -16.65
CA PHE A 130 2.77 19.17 -16.94
C PHE A 130 3.84 19.54 -17.96
N THR A 131 3.46 20.42 -18.89
CA THR A 131 4.41 21.06 -19.80
C THR A 131 5.23 22.09 -19.01
N LYS A 132 6.55 21.97 -19.06
CA LYS A 132 7.45 22.91 -18.42
C LYS A 132 7.62 24.15 -19.31
N THR A 133 7.29 25.30 -18.75
CA THR A 133 7.56 26.60 -19.34
C THR A 133 8.63 27.33 -18.53
N PRO A 134 9.28 28.39 -19.06
CA PRO A 134 10.23 29.19 -18.29
C PRO A 134 9.67 29.67 -16.95
N GLU A 135 8.37 30.04 -16.90
CA GLU A 135 7.70 30.63 -15.74
C GLU A 135 7.42 29.55 -14.64
N ASN A 136 7.17 28.32 -15.02
CA ASN A 136 6.79 27.26 -14.06
C ASN A 136 7.92 26.27 -13.74
N LYS A 137 9.01 26.28 -14.52
CA LYS A 137 10.10 25.30 -14.46
C LYS A 137 10.71 25.18 -13.07
N GLU A 138 10.96 26.29 -12.40
CA GLU A 138 11.56 26.30 -11.08
C GLU A 138 10.59 25.69 -10.04
N ARG A 139 9.34 26.17 -10.00
CA ARG A 139 8.31 25.69 -9.07
C ARG A 139 8.04 24.20 -9.25
N PHE A 140 7.82 23.75 -10.48
CA PHE A 140 7.52 22.35 -10.78
C PHE A 140 8.74 21.45 -10.55
N GLY A 141 9.94 21.94 -10.83
CA GLY A 141 11.18 21.26 -10.50
C GLY A 141 11.34 21.04 -8.99
N LYS A 142 10.99 22.04 -8.18
CA LYS A 142 11.03 21.98 -6.72
C LYS A 142 10.04 20.95 -6.17
N ILE A 143 8.79 20.95 -6.68
CA ILE A 143 7.77 19.96 -6.30
C ILE A 143 8.24 18.55 -6.64
N ALA A 144 8.66 18.32 -7.89
CA ALA A 144 9.12 17.01 -8.34
C ALA A 144 10.36 16.52 -7.57
N GLY A 145 11.32 17.41 -7.31
CA GLY A 145 12.55 17.10 -6.58
C GLY A 145 12.30 16.78 -5.10
N THR A 146 11.43 17.53 -4.43
CA THR A 146 11.03 17.26 -3.04
C THR A 146 10.27 15.92 -2.95
N SER A 147 9.31 15.71 -3.87
CA SER A 147 8.56 14.44 -3.93
C SER A 147 9.48 13.25 -4.17
N PHE A 148 10.50 13.38 -5.02
CA PHE A 148 11.51 12.35 -5.25
C PHE A 148 12.31 12.04 -3.98
N LYS A 149 12.75 13.06 -3.24
CA LYS A 149 13.50 12.86 -1.98
C LYS A 149 12.66 12.10 -0.97
N ILE A 150 11.40 12.51 -0.74
CA ILE A 150 10.48 11.84 0.18
C ILE A 150 10.23 10.40 -0.26
N HIS A 151 9.88 10.19 -1.54
CA HIS A 151 9.62 8.87 -2.11
C HIS A 151 10.81 7.92 -1.93
N LYS A 152 12.02 8.41 -2.24
CA LYS A 152 13.25 7.61 -2.10
C LYS A 152 13.52 7.23 -0.65
N GLN A 153 13.44 8.18 0.28
CA GLN A 153 13.70 7.94 1.71
C GLN A 153 12.69 6.95 2.29
N LEU A 154 11.41 7.19 2.06
CA LEU A 154 10.37 6.27 2.53
C LEU A 154 10.46 4.89 1.85
N GLY A 155 10.86 4.83 0.58
CA GLY A 155 11.06 3.57 -0.13
C GLY A 155 12.21 2.73 0.43
N VAL A 156 13.30 3.37 0.87
CA VAL A 156 14.45 2.68 1.48
C VAL A 156 14.07 2.02 2.79
N TYR A 157 13.32 2.70 3.65
CA TYR A 157 12.96 2.20 4.98
C TYR A 157 11.59 1.53 5.01
N GLY A 158 10.58 2.11 4.35
CA GLY A 158 9.19 1.66 4.40
C GLY A 158 8.96 0.30 3.76
N LYS A 159 9.81 -0.12 2.81
CA LYS A 159 9.71 -1.46 2.21
C LYS A 159 9.78 -2.59 3.23
N TYR A 160 10.44 -2.38 4.37
CA TYR A 160 10.55 -3.38 5.44
C TYR A 160 9.27 -3.56 6.25
N LEU A 161 8.31 -2.63 6.16
CA LEU A 161 7.00 -2.77 6.78
C LEU A 161 6.22 -3.95 6.20
N ILE A 162 6.43 -4.28 4.92
CA ILE A 162 5.74 -5.40 4.26
C ILE A 162 6.15 -6.74 4.86
N PRO A 163 7.44 -7.15 4.85
CA PRO A 163 7.86 -8.42 5.47
C PRO A 163 7.61 -8.44 6.97
N LEU A 164 7.70 -7.31 7.68
CA LEU A 164 7.36 -7.23 9.09
C LEU A 164 5.88 -7.54 9.34
N HIS A 165 4.98 -6.96 8.53
CA HIS A 165 3.54 -7.23 8.60
C HIS A 165 3.21 -8.70 8.29
N VAL A 166 3.79 -9.24 7.22
CA VAL A 166 3.58 -10.63 6.81
C VAL A 166 4.17 -11.59 7.84
N GLY A 167 5.37 -11.33 8.35
CA GLY A 167 6.01 -12.10 9.40
C GLY A 167 5.18 -12.13 10.69
N GLY A 168 4.64 -10.97 11.10
CA GLY A 168 3.71 -10.90 12.24
C GLY A 168 2.47 -11.78 12.04
N ALA A 169 1.88 -11.80 10.83
CA ALA A 169 0.77 -12.69 10.53
C ALA A 169 1.17 -14.18 10.63
N PHE A 170 2.36 -14.55 10.15
CA PHE A 170 2.85 -15.92 10.27
C PHE A 170 3.12 -16.34 11.73
N THR A 171 3.65 -15.46 12.58
CA THR A 171 3.84 -15.79 14.01
C THR A 171 2.51 -16.14 14.68
N HIS A 172 1.43 -15.40 14.38
CA HIS A 172 0.09 -15.70 14.87
C HIS A 172 -0.46 -17.00 14.29
N PHE A 173 -0.22 -17.27 13.01
CA PHE A 173 -0.62 -18.53 12.37
C PHE A 173 0.05 -19.74 13.03
N PHE A 174 1.35 -19.69 13.30
CA PHE A 174 2.07 -20.77 13.98
C PHE A 174 1.66 -20.97 15.44
N LYS A 175 1.02 -19.98 16.07
CA LYS A 175 0.37 -20.10 17.37
C LYS A 175 -1.05 -20.70 17.29
N GLY A 176 -1.46 -21.21 16.12
CA GLY A 176 -2.79 -21.80 15.90
C GLY A 176 -3.93 -20.77 15.76
N GLN A 177 -3.61 -19.48 15.57
CA GLN A 177 -4.62 -18.44 15.45
C GLN A 177 -5.04 -18.25 13.99
N THR A 178 -6.34 -18.07 13.76
CA THR A 178 -6.96 -17.99 12.42
C THR A 178 -6.79 -16.63 11.76
N ILE A 179 -5.56 -16.06 11.81
CA ILE A 179 -5.31 -14.70 11.33
C ILE A 179 -5.57 -14.53 9.83
N PHE A 180 -5.24 -15.51 9.01
CA PHE A 180 -5.45 -15.44 7.56
C PHE A 180 -6.92 -15.53 7.16
N SER A 181 -7.79 -16.15 7.97
CA SER A 181 -9.23 -16.16 7.71
C SER A 181 -9.83 -14.75 7.76
N ARG A 182 -9.24 -13.83 8.52
CA ARG A 182 -9.70 -12.43 8.63
C ARG A 182 -9.69 -11.69 7.29
N VAL A 183 -8.66 -11.97 6.49
CA VAL A 183 -8.45 -11.32 5.18
C VAL A 183 -8.84 -12.24 4.01
N ASN A 184 -9.42 -13.43 4.28
CA ASN A 184 -9.96 -14.29 3.24
C ASN A 184 -11.33 -13.76 2.78
N PRO A 185 -11.49 -13.28 1.53
CA PRO A 185 -12.78 -12.77 1.05
C PRO A 185 -13.85 -13.86 0.90
N PHE A 186 -13.46 -15.13 0.87
CA PHE A 186 -14.34 -16.30 0.75
C PHE A 186 -14.59 -17.02 2.07
N ALA A 187 -14.04 -16.53 3.20
CA ALA A 187 -14.27 -17.14 4.49
C ALA A 187 -15.77 -17.12 4.86
N PRO A 188 -16.32 -18.20 5.48
CA PRO A 188 -17.67 -18.18 6.03
C PRO A 188 -17.83 -17.01 7.00
N ARG A 189 -18.97 -16.36 6.94
CA ARG A 189 -19.31 -15.21 7.80
C ARG A 189 -20.59 -15.53 8.54
N PRO A 190 -20.63 -15.22 9.86
CA PRO A 190 -21.86 -15.38 10.63
C PRO A 190 -22.95 -14.40 10.17
#